data_230e6a897b38511427ed4fadacb8dbe7
#
_entry.id   230e6a897b38511427ed4fadacb8dbe7
#
_cell.length_a   1.000
_cell.length_b   1.000
_cell.length_c   1.000
_cell.angle_alpha   90.00
_cell.angle_beta   90.00
_cell.angle_gamma   90.00
#
_symmetry.space_group_name_H-M   'P 1'
#
loop_
_entity.id
_entity.type
_entity.pdbx_description
1 polymer ?
#
loop_
_entity_poly.entity_id
_entity_poly.type
_entity_poly.pdbx_seq_one_letter_code
_entity_poly.pdbx_strand_id
1 'polypeptide(L)'
;MKYLFLLAFAFLTHPGSAQLADEQSPAPPKNQAVYSPGFSLATLPMPGNDKGKKDVLLGQRKWKISSNHIWTGGLVFLAGAAKGFNETLQFHWKEFRRQFPGANAQWFNPTQSWKNKYKNGDPEAGAKFFGSTSVFIMFTDQYHLNNFINRAAWGTALVIKIGEGKKPFKQYLLDFLYYGLCHQAGFAATYYPFSKYKGK
;
A
#
# COMPACT_ATOMS: atom_id res chain seq x y z
N MET A 1 -21.12 -0.90 -2.09
CA MET A 1 -20.04 -0.08 -2.70
C MET A 1 -19.66 1.18 -1.92
N LYS A 2 -20.50 1.77 -1.04
CA LYS A 2 -20.16 3.00 -0.27
C LYS A 2 -19.07 2.85 0.79
N TYR A 3 -18.82 1.64 1.30
CA TYR A 3 -17.83 1.41 2.38
C TYR A 3 -16.41 1.07 1.88
N LEU A 4 -16.24 0.79 0.58
CA LEU A 4 -14.93 0.47 0.00
C LEU A 4 -14.03 1.71 -0.12
N PHE A 5 -14.62 2.89 -0.33
CA PHE A 5 -13.90 4.15 -0.40
C PHE A 5 -13.34 4.61 0.95
N LEU A 6 -14.02 4.28 2.06
CA LEU A 6 -13.57 4.63 3.42
C LEU A 6 -12.37 3.82 3.89
N LEU A 7 -12.24 2.55 3.46
CA LEU A 7 -11.08 1.72 3.80
C LEU A 7 -9.80 2.15 3.07
N ALA A 8 -9.88 2.63 1.84
CA ALA A 8 -8.73 3.16 1.11
C ALA A 8 -8.21 4.46 1.74
N PHE A 9 -9.08 5.27 2.34
CA PHE A 9 -8.71 6.53 2.99
C PHE A 9 -8.06 6.31 4.37
N ALA A 10 -8.46 5.28 5.11
CA ALA A 10 -7.90 4.96 6.43
C ALA A 10 -6.42 4.51 6.38
N PHE A 11 -5.98 3.89 5.27
CA PHE A 11 -4.57 3.52 5.08
C PHE A 11 -3.64 4.70 4.76
N LEU A 12 -4.21 5.86 4.36
CA LEU A 12 -3.46 7.06 4.00
C LEU A 12 -3.15 7.97 5.20
N THR A 13 -3.80 7.75 6.35
CA THR A 13 -3.77 8.70 7.48
C THR A 13 -3.21 8.14 8.79
N HIS A 14 -2.25 7.20 8.77
CA HIS A 14 -1.54 6.85 10.00
C HIS A 14 -0.36 7.80 10.20
N PRO A 15 -0.48 8.82 11.05
CA PRO A 15 0.67 9.50 11.63
C PRO A 15 1.29 8.56 12.67
N GLY A 16 2.59 8.34 12.59
CA GLY A 16 3.31 7.65 13.64
C GLY A 16 3.16 8.35 14.98
N SER A 17 2.98 7.52 16.01
CA SER A 17 3.15 7.79 17.44
C SER A 17 2.68 9.16 17.96
N ALA A 18 1.44 9.24 18.42
CA ALA A 18 1.03 10.18 19.45
C ALA A 18 0.73 9.41 20.72
N GLN A 19 1.27 9.91 21.83
CA GLN A 19 1.18 9.40 23.18
C GLN A 19 -0.27 9.12 23.59
N LEU A 20 -0.47 7.96 24.22
CA LEU A 20 -1.68 7.61 24.94
C LEU A 20 -1.85 8.57 26.13
N ALA A 21 -2.77 9.49 26.00
CA ALA A 21 -3.35 10.17 27.15
C ALA A 21 -4.45 9.28 27.72
N ASP A 22 -4.31 8.98 28.98
CA ASP A 22 -5.20 8.20 29.83
C ASP A 22 -6.57 8.91 29.92
N GLU A 23 -7.59 8.43 29.20
CA GLU A 23 -8.95 8.92 29.32
C GLU A 23 -9.85 7.80 29.82
N GLN A 24 -10.23 7.87 31.07
CA GLN A 24 -11.12 6.98 31.77
C GLN A 24 -12.46 6.86 31.04
N SER A 25 -12.73 5.69 30.48
CA SER A 25 -14.00 5.34 29.88
C SER A 25 -15.08 5.21 30.98
N PRO A 26 -16.26 5.86 30.84
CA PRO A 26 -17.37 5.68 31.77
C PRO A 26 -17.96 4.28 31.66
N ALA A 27 -18.30 3.70 32.80
CA ALA A 27 -18.87 2.36 32.90
C ALA A 27 -20.21 2.23 32.14
N PRO A 28 -20.48 1.09 31.50
CA PRO A 28 -21.74 0.88 30.78
C PRO A 28 -22.93 0.77 31.71
N PRO A 29 -24.13 1.27 31.32
CA PRO A 29 -25.34 1.21 32.13
C PRO A 29 -25.79 -0.26 32.30
N LYS A 30 -26.04 -0.63 33.56
CA LYS A 30 -26.67 -1.92 33.92
C LYS A 30 -28.16 -1.85 33.50
N ASN A 31 -28.62 -2.93 32.88
CA ASN A 31 -30.00 -3.22 32.45
C ASN A 31 -30.40 -2.80 31.03
N GLN A 32 -29.96 -3.61 30.07
CA GLN A 32 -30.76 -3.82 28.86
C GLN A 32 -31.09 -5.31 28.77
N ALA A 33 -32.40 -5.61 28.74
CA ALA A 33 -32.93 -6.96 28.54
C ALA A 33 -32.42 -7.48 27.18
N VAL A 34 -31.73 -8.62 27.23
CA VAL A 34 -31.27 -9.34 26.02
C VAL A 34 -32.50 -9.92 25.35
N TYR A 35 -32.97 -9.29 24.29
CA TYR A 35 -33.99 -9.86 23.40
C TYR A 35 -33.30 -10.95 22.58
N SER A 36 -33.52 -12.21 22.99
CA SER A 36 -33.14 -13.39 22.21
C SER A 36 -34.20 -13.64 21.15
N PRO A 37 -33.97 -13.38 19.85
CA PRO A 37 -34.82 -13.89 18.82
C PRO A 37 -34.64 -15.42 18.79
N GLY A 38 -35.73 -16.15 19.09
CA GLY A 38 -35.78 -17.61 19.04
C GLY A 38 -35.38 -18.12 17.66
N PHE A 39 -34.12 -18.51 17.50
CA PHE A 39 -33.65 -19.18 16.29
C PHE A 39 -34.06 -20.65 16.39
N SER A 40 -35.15 -21.03 15.72
CA SER A 40 -35.55 -22.42 15.63
C SER A 40 -34.60 -23.20 14.74
N LEU A 41 -33.85 -24.12 15.33
CA LEU A 41 -32.89 -25.00 14.66
C LEU A 41 -33.54 -26.07 13.78
N ALA A 42 -34.90 -26.08 13.66
CA ALA A 42 -35.66 -27.19 13.05
C ALA A 42 -35.82 -27.09 11.52
N THR A 43 -35.27 -26.08 10.84
CA THR A 43 -35.45 -25.89 9.39
C THR A 43 -34.16 -25.68 8.60
N LEU A 44 -33.03 -26.16 9.12
CA LEU A 44 -31.83 -26.25 8.26
C LEU A 44 -31.99 -27.45 7.32
N PRO A 45 -32.04 -27.25 5.98
CA PRO A 45 -32.03 -28.37 5.06
C PRO A 45 -30.75 -29.16 5.28
N MET A 46 -30.88 -30.46 5.55
CA MET A 46 -29.74 -31.37 5.61
C MET A 46 -28.90 -31.19 4.35
N PRO A 47 -27.59 -31.09 4.47
CA PRO A 47 -26.73 -31.02 3.29
C PRO A 47 -26.92 -32.31 2.49
N GLY A 48 -27.65 -32.19 1.38
CA GLY A 48 -27.73 -33.26 0.40
C GLY A 48 -26.33 -33.68 0.01
N ASN A 49 -26.14 -34.96 -0.27
CA ASN A 49 -24.82 -35.53 -0.65
C ASN A 49 -24.38 -34.99 -2.01
N ASP A 50 -23.93 -33.73 -2.01
CA ASP A 50 -23.48 -32.98 -3.19
C ASP A 50 -21.99 -33.27 -3.52
N LYS A 51 -21.51 -34.51 -3.24
CA LYS A 51 -20.15 -34.90 -3.61
C LYS A 51 -19.86 -34.73 -5.11
N GLY A 52 -20.91 -34.90 -5.97
CA GLY A 52 -20.75 -34.73 -7.41
C GLY A 52 -20.65 -33.28 -7.91
N LYS A 53 -21.16 -32.27 -7.15
CA LYS A 53 -21.09 -30.86 -7.57
C LYS A 53 -19.78 -30.17 -7.17
N LYS A 54 -19.12 -30.63 -6.10
CA LYS A 54 -17.84 -30.06 -5.69
C LYS A 54 -16.71 -30.35 -6.68
N ASP A 55 -16.74 -31.49 -7.32
CA ASP A 55 -15.71 -31.88 -8.29
C ASP A 55 -15.80 -31.12 -9.62
N VAL A 56 -17.01 -30.68 -10.00
CA VAL A 56 -17.24 -29.86 -11.21
C VAL A 56 -16.82 -28.40 -10.96
N LEU A 57 -16.93 -27.88 -9.72
CA LEU A 57 -16.50 -26.52 -9.38
C LEU A 57 -15.01 -26.39 -9.10
N LEU A 58 -14.34 -27.49 -8.80
CA LEU A 58 -12.87 -27.58 -8.65
C LEU A 58 -12.16 -27.99 -9.93
N GLY A 59 -12.84 -27.90 -11.10
CA GLY A 59 -12.19 -28.00 -12.39
C GLY A 59 -10.92 -27.14 -12.32
N GLN A 60 -9.76 -27.82 -12.38
CA GLN A 60 -8.42 -27.26 -12.22
C GLN A 60 -8.22 -26.11 -13.21
N ARG A 61 -8.66 -24.89 -12.89
CA ARG A 61 -8.26 -23.70 -13.63
C ARG A 61 -6.74 -23.60 -13.47
N LYS A 62 -6.04 -24.04 -14.49
CA LYS A 62 -4.58 -23.84 -14.55
C LYS A 62 -4.33 -22.34 -14.37
N TRP A 63 -3.41 -22.00 -13.47
CA TRP A 63 -2.97 -20.62 -13.32
C TRP A 63 -2.44 -20.11 -14.67
N LYS A 64 -2.96 -18.96 -15.12
CA LYS A 64 -2.54 -18.31 -16.38
C LYS A 64 -2.40 -16.82 -16.10
N ILE A 65 -1.37 -16.24 -16.70
CA ILE A 65 -1.22 -14.77 -16.72
C ILE A 65 -2.35 -14.20 -17.58
N SER A 66 -3.23 -13.42 -16.96
CA SER A 66 -4.31 -12.68 -17.62
C SER A 66 -3.94 -11.21 -17.77
N SER A 67 -4.74 -10.43 -18.52
CA SER A 67 -4.56 -8.97 -18.60
C SER A 67 -4.53 -8.31 -17.21
N ASN A 68 -5.37 -8.77 -16.28
CA ASN A 68 -5.36 -8.26 -14.90
C ASN A 68 -4.04 -8.53 -14.19
N HIS A 69 -3.39 -9.69 -14.43
CA HIS A 69 -2.07 -9.96 -13.87
C HIS A 69 -1.01 -9.00 -14.43
N ILE A 70 -1.08 -8.69 -15.73
CA ILE A 70 -0.15 -7.75 -16.36
C ILE A 70 -0.32 -6.35 -15.78
N TRP A 71 -1.55 -5.84 -15.70
CA TRP A 71 -1.83 -4.52 -15.11
C TRP A 71 -1.45 -4.47 -13.63
N THR A 72 -1.87 -5.45 -12.84
CA THR A 72 -1.52 -5.52 -11.42
C THR A 72 -0.01 -5.68 -11.22
N GLY A 73 0.65 -6.52 -12.04
CA GLY A 73 2.10 -6.68 -12.04
C GLY A 73 2.84 -5.38 -12.37
N GLY A 74 2.34 -4.61 -13.34
CA GLY A 74 2.86 -3.29 -13.68
C GLY A 74 2.73 -2.27 -12.53
N LEU A 75 1.58 -2.25 -11.84
CA LEU A 75 1.39 -1.41 -10.66
C LEU A 75 2.34 -1.82 -9.52
N VAL A 76 2.49 -3.10 -9.27
CA VAL A 76 3.40 -3.62 -8.23
C VAL A 76 4.86 -3.37 -8.59
N PHE A 77 5.23 -3.47 -9.88
CA PHE A 77 6.54 -3.05 -10.37
C PHE A 77 6.79 -1.55 -10.11
N LEU A 78 5.81 -0.70 -10.43
CA LEU A 78 5.89 0.75 -10.17
C LEU A 78 6.05 1.03 -8.68
N ALA A 79 5.34 0.31 -7.80
CA ALA A 79 5.51 0.40 -6.36
C ALA A 79 6.93 0.06 -5.94
N GLY A 80 7.49 -1.04 -6.48
CA GLY A 80 8.88 -1.44 -6.26
C GLY A 80 9.88 -0.38 -6.74
N ALA A 81 9.66 0.17 -7.93
CA ALA A 81 10.51 1.21 -8.51
C ALA A 81 10.51 2.50 -7.67
N ALA A 82 9.33 2.94 -7.22
CA ALA A 82 9.21 4.10 -6.33
C ALA A 82 9.94 3.87 -4.99
N LYS A 83 9.84 2.66 -4.42
CA LYS A 83 10.57 2.30 -3.20
C LYS A 83 12.08 2.26 -3.42
N GLY A 84 12.54 1.60 -4.49
CA GLY A 84 13.96 1.52 -4.84
C GLY A 84 14.58 2.90 -5.10
N PHE A 85 13.82 3.80 -5.74
CA PHE A 85 14.27 5.17 -5.96
C PHE A 85 14.39 5.97 -4.65
N ASN A 86 13.47 5.79 -3.70
CA ASN A 86 13.60 6.40 -2.37
C ASN A 86 14.86 5.92 -1.64
N GLU A 87 15.15 4.62 -1.68
CA GLU A 87 16.37 4.06 -1.09
C GLU A 87 17.63 4.61 -1.78
N THR A 88 17.58 4.81 -3.11
CA THR A 88 18.66 5.45 -3.87
C THR A 88 18.91 6.87 -3.38
N LEU A 89 17.87 7.69 -3.26
CA LEU A 89 18.01 9.06 -2.79
C LEU A 89 18.51 9.15 -1.35
N GLN A 90 18.12 8.19 -0.50
CA GLN A 90 18.47 8.15 0.91
C GLN A 90 19.90 7.65 1.14
N PHE A 91 20.32 6.60 0.45
CA PHE A 91 21.59 5.92 0.73
C PHE A 91 22.67 6.15 -0.33
N HIS A 92 22.29 6.55 -1.54
CA HIS A 92 23.17 6.71 -2.69
C HIS A 92 23.06 8.09 -3.34
N TRP A 93 22.79 9.14 -2.53
CA TRP A 93 22.64 10.50 -3.03
C TRP A 93 23.85 11.01 -3.80
N LYS A 94 25.08 10.69 -3.36
CA LYS A 94 26.32 11.11 -4.04
C LYS A 94 26.43 10.51 -5.43
N GLU A 95 26.10 9.22 -5.56
CA GLU A 95 26.12 8.47 -6.81
C GLU A 95 25.02 8.95 -7.75
N PHE A 96 23.83 9.19 -7.23
CA PHE A 96 22.73 9.77 -7.98
C PHE A 96 23.09 11.16 -8.52
N ARG A 97 23.60 12.05 -7.68
CA ARG A 97 24.00 13.41 -8.10
C ARG A 97 25.15 13.40 -9.11
N ARG A 98 26.05 12.42 -9.06
CA ARG A 98 27.13 12.27 -10.05
C ARG A 98 26.56 11.93 -11.45
N GLN A 99 25.52 11.11 -11.53
CA GLN A 99 24.86 10.79 -12.80
C GLN A 99 23.94 11.91 -13.25
N PHE A 100 23.34 12.64 -12.32
CA PHE A 100 22.42 13.74 -12.56
C PHE A 100 22.90 15.03 -11.89
N PRO A 101 23.95 15.71 -12.43
CA PRO A 101 24.55 16.89 -11.79
C PRO A 101 23.57 18.06 -11.61
N GLY A 102 22.57 18.17 -12.50
CA GLY A 102 21.50 19.18 -12.45
C GLY A 102 20.35 18.86 -11.48
N ALA A 103 20.39 17.72 -10.78
CA ALA A 103 19.33 17.36 -9.85
C ALA A 103 19.24 18.37 -8.68
N ASN A 104 18.06 18.96 -8.50
CA ASN A 104 17.81 19.92 -7.43
C ASN A 104 17.82 19.22 -6.07
N ALA A 105 18.86 19.50 -5.26
CA ALA A 105 19.01 18.91 -3.93
C ALA A 105 17.81 19.23 -3.01
N GLN A 106 17.21 20.43 -3.15
CA GLN A 106 16.02 20.83 -2.41
C GLN A 106 14.81 19.93 -2.68
N TRP A 107 14.74 19.29 -3.87
CA TRP A 107 13.65 18.40 -4.23
C TRP A 107 13.98 16.91 -4.01
N PHE A 108 15.20 16.51 -4.38
CA PHE A 108 15.59 15.11 -4.43
C PHE A 108 16.34 14.61 -3.19
N ASN A 109 17.08 15.49 -2.46
CA ASN A 109 17.86 15.04 -1.30
C ASN A 109 16.99 14.99 -0.03
N PRO A 110 16.66 13.81 0.52
CA PRO A 110 15.79 13.69 1.69
C PRO A 110 16.30 14.45 2.93
N THR A 111 17.63 14.65 3.07
CA THR A 111 18.21 15.39 4.19
C THR A 111 17.93 16.90 4.14
N GLN A 112 17.55 17.42 2.98
CA GLN A 112 17.22 18.83 2.76
C GLN A 112 15.73 19.02 2.44
N SER A 113 15.18 18.16 1.58
CA SER A 113 13.85 18.30 1.00
C SER A 113 12.72 18.17 2.03
N TRP A 114 12.95 17.49 3.17
CA TRP A 114 11.95 17.35 4.23
C TRP A 114 11.44 18.70 4.76
N LYS A 115 12.25 19.77 4.62
CA LYS A 115 11.89 21.13 5.03
C LYS A 115 10.88 21.78 4.10
N ASN A 116 10.73 21.29 2.86
CA ASN A 116 9.86 21.91 1.84
C ASN A 116 8.37 21.92 2.22
N LYS A 117 7.96 21.12 3.17
CA LYS A 117 6.58 21.11 3.69
C LYS A 117 6.26 22.29 4.58
N TYR A 118 7.28 23.05 5.03
CA TYR A 118 7.14 24.20 5.92
C TYR A 118 7.38 25.52 5.18
N LYS A 119 6.79 26.62 5.68
CA LYS A 119 7.04 27.97 5.19
C LYS A 119 8.53 28.30 5.37
N ASN A 120 9.17 28.79 4.32
CA ASN A 120 10.59 29.14 4.32
C ASN A 120 11.53 28.00 4.78
N GLY A 121 11.06 26.77 4.81
CA GLY A 121 11.81 25.62 5.31
C GLY A 121 11.93 25.55 6.84
N ASP A 122 11.17 26.35 7.56
CA ASP A 122 11.18 26.45 9.02
C ASP A 122 9.95 25.73 9.62
N PRO A 123 10.16 24.65 10.43
CA PRO A 123 9.06 23.95 11.09
C PRO A 123 8.17 24.84 11.97
N GLU A 124 8.76 25.86 12.63
CA GLU A 124 8.04 26.77 13.51
C GLU A 124 7.12 27.73 12.72
N ALA A 125 7.45 27.99 11.46
CA ALA A 125 6.62 28.84 10.59
C ALA A 125 5.34 28.16 10.08
N GLY A 126 5.14 26.88 10.39
CA GLY A 126 3.96 26.09 10.03
C GLY A 126 3.95 25.60 8.58
N ALA A 127 2.82 25.07 8.12
CA ALA A 127 2.65 24.47 6.80
C ALA A 127 2.87 25.48 5.66
N LYS A 128 3.59 25.06 4.59
CA LYS A 128 3.87 25.90 3.42
C LYS A 128 2.59 26.24 2.64
N PHE A 129 1.68 25.29 2.52
CA PHE A 129 0.36 25.44 1.93
C PHE A 129 -0.60 24.48 2.62
N PHE A 130 -1.90 24.64 2.40
CA PHE A 130 -2.91 23.78 3.01
C PHE A 130 -2.60 22.29 2.77
N GLY A 131 -2.45 21.53 3.88
CA GLY A 131 -2.17 20.09 3.83
C GLY A 131 -0.74 19.69 3.44
N SER A 132 0.22 20.62 3.30
CA SER A 132 1.62 20.30 2.94
C SER A 132 2.34 19.45 3.99
N THR A 133 1.88 19.43 5.22
CA THR A 133 2.42 18.58 6.31
C THR A 133 1.61 17.29 6.51
N SER A 134 0.56 17.06 5.73
CA SER A 134 -0.37 15.93 5.89
C SER A 134 -0.81 15.33 4.57
N VAL A 135 -2.00 15.66 4.08
CA VAL A 135 -2.65 15.02 2.93
C VAL A 135 -1.90 15.29 1.61
N PHE A 136 -1.40 16.51 1.44
CA PHE A 136 -0.74 16.95 0.21
C PHE A 136 0.80 17.00 0.30
N ILE A 137 1.36 16.30 1.29
CA ILE A 137 2.81 16.22 1.49
C ILE A 137 3.56 15.66 0.26
N MET A 138 2.90 14.84 -0.57
CA MET A 138 3.48 14.30 -1.80
C MET A 138 3.90 15.38 -2.81
N PHE A 139 3.40 16.61 -2.70
CA PHE A 139 3.77 17.72 -3.56
C PHE A 139 4.96 18.53 -3.02
N THR A 140 5.56 18.13 -1.90
CA THR A 140 6.65 18.89 -1.29
C THR A 140 8.03 18.43 -1.73
N ASP A 141 8.21 17.16 -2.02
CA ASP A 141 9.49 16.58 -2.43
C ASP A 141 9.34 15.18 -3.05
N GLN A 142 10.40 14.72 -3.70
CA GLN A 142 10.43 13.44 -4.40
C GLN A 142 10.24 12.24 -3.47
N TYR A 143 10.75 12.29 -2.25
CA TYR A 143 10.64 11.19 -1.30
C TYR A 143 9.16 10.93 -0.92
N HIS A 144 8.42 12.01 -0.61
CA HIS A 144 7.00 11.89 -0.29
C HIS A 144 6.15 11.54 -1.51
N LEU A 145 6.51 12.05 -2.70
CA LEU A 145 5.84 11.68 -3.96
C LEU A 145 5.99 10.18 -4.24
N ASN A 146 7.19 9.63 -4.11
CA ASN A 146 7.43 8.21 -4.31
C ASN A 146 6.69 7.34 -3.28
N ASN A 147 6.62 7.77 -2.02
CA ASN A 147 5.83 7.08 -0.99
C ASN A 147 4.34 7.08 -1.34
N PHE A 148 3.82 8.18 -1.88
CA PHE A 148 2.44 8.24 -2.37
C PHE A 148 2.23 7.28 -3.55
N ILE A 149 3.10 7.31 -4.56
CA ILE A 149 3.05 6.41 -5.73
C ILE A 149 3.08 4.95 -5.28
N ASN A 150 3.99 4.59 -4.37
CA ASN A 150 4.10 3.24 -3.83
C ASN A 150 2.79 2.78 -3.20
N ARG A 151 2.21 3.58 -2.31
CA ARG A 151 0.95 3.26 -1.60
C ARG A 151 -0.24 3.21 -2.55
N ALA A 152 -0.36 4.16 -3.48
CA ALA A 152 -1.43 4.22 -4.46
C ALA A 152 -1.38 3.00 -5.39
N ALA A 153 -0.19 2.62 -5.87
CA ALA A 153 -0.01 1.46 -6.72
C ALA A 153 -0.39 0.14 -6.00
N TRP A 154 0.02 -0.06 -4.75
CA TRP A 154 -0.40 -1.21 -3.95
C TRP A 154 -1.90 -1.22 -3.68
N GLY A 155 -2.48 -0.06 -3.31
CA GLY A 155 -3.92 0.07 -3.08
C GLY A 155 -4.74 -0.27 -4.33
N THR A 156 -4.34 0.25 -5.49
CA THR A 156 -4.99 -0.04 -6.77
C THR A 156 -4.85 -1.51 -7.16
N ALA A 157 -3.66 -2.09 -7.00
CA ALA A 157 -3.42 -3.51 -7.24
C ALA A 157 -4.33 -4.40 -6.37
N LEU A 158 -4.47 -4.05 -5.09
CA LEU A 158 -5.36 -4.77 -4.16
C LEU A 158 -6.82 -4.67 -4.60
N VAL A 159 -7.30 -3.50 -5.01
CA VAL A 159 -8.69 -3.32 -5.48
C VAL A 159 -8.96 -4.18 -6.71
N ILE A 160 -8.03 -4.22 -7.68
CA ILE A 160 -8.15 -5.09 -8.86
C ILE A 160 -8.24 -6.56 -8.43
N LYS A 161 -7.40 -6.99 -7.48
CA LYS A 161 -7.39 -8.39 -7.01
C LYS A 161 -8.66 -8.77 -6.25
N ILE A 162 -9.22 -7.89 -5.46
CA ILE A 162 -10.52 -8.10 -4.80
C ILE A 162 -11.64 -8.25 -5.85
N GLY A 163 -11.59 -7.47 -6.92
CA GLY A 163 -12.55 -7.53 -8.02
C GLY A 163 -12.52 -8.83 -8.82
N GLU A 164 -11.42 -9.61 -8.78
CA GLU A 164 -11.33 -10.92 -9.45
C GLU A 164 -12.11 -12.04 -8.75
N GLY A 165 -12.60 -11.81 -7.53
CA GLY A 165 -13.36 -12.79 -6.76
C GLY A 165 -12.50 -13.89 -6.12
N LYS A 166 -13.16 -14.93 -5.60
CA LYS A 166 -12.50 -16.03 -4.86
C LYS A 166 -11.72 -16.96 -5.81
N LYS A 167 -10.53 -17.35 -5.39
CA LYS A 167 -9.64 -18.29 -6.09
C LYS A 167 -9.20 -19.43 -5.17
N PRO A 168 -8.77 -20.58 -5.72
CA PRO A 168 -8.09 -21.61 -4.94
C PRO A 168 -6.80 -21.09 -4.30
N PHE A 169 -6.46 -21.56 -3.11
CA PHE A 169 -5.29 -21.11 -2.35
C PHE A 169 -3.97 -21.17 -3.16
N LYS A 170 -3.79 -22.24 -3.96
CA LYS A 170 -2.61 -22.36 -4.85
C LYS A 170 -2.46 -21.20 -5.82
N GLN A 171 -3.57 -20.63 -6.32
CA GLN A 171 -3.51 -19.47 -7.22
C GLN A 171 -3.09 -18.20 -6.47
N TYR A 172 -3.54 -18.01 -5.23
CA TYR A 172 -3.06 -16.88 -4.41
C TYR A 172 -1.57 -16.98 -4.11
N LEU A 173 -1.04 -18.18 -3.87
CA LEU A 173 0.39 -18.39 -3.67
C LEU A 173 1.20 -18.04 -4.93
N LEU A 174 0.74 -18.46 -6.11
CA LEU A 174 1.38 -18.13 -7.38
C LEU A 174 1.29 -16.62 -7.69
N ASP A 175 0.14 -16.01 -7.43
CA ASP A 175 -0.04 -14.56 -7.54
C ASP A 175 0.94 -13.81 -6.61
N PHE A 176 1.10 -14.26 -5.37
CA PHE A 176 2.04 -13.68 -4.41
C PHE A 176 3.49 -13.74 -4.91
N LEU A 177 3.92 -14.89 -5.41
CA LEU A 177 5.26 -15.06 -5.97
C LEU A 177 5.47 -14.16 -7.20
N TYR A 178 4.49 -14.14 -8.11
CA TYR A 178 4.54 -13.31 -9.31
C TYR A 178 4.65 -11.81 -8.97
N TYR A 179 3.80 -11.32 -8.06
CA TYR A 179 3.84 -9.90 -7.66
C TYR A 179 5.07 -9.56 -6.83
N GLY A 180 5.56 -10.49 -6.02
CA GLY A 180 6.83 -10.35 -5.33
C GLY A 180 8.01 -10.15 -6.30
N LEU A 181 8.05 -10.94 -7.37
CA LEU A 181 9.04 -10.79 -8.44
C LEU A 181 8.89 -9.45 -9.18
N CYS A 182 7.65 -9.04 -9.50
CA CYS A 182 7.40 -7.73 -10.13
C CYS A 182 7.90 -6.57 -9.24
N HIS A 183 7.60 -6.61 -7.94
CA HIS A 183 8.07 -5.60 -6.99
C HIS A 183 9.59 -5.56 -6.93
N GLN A 184 10.22 -6.74 -6.80
CA GLN A 184 11.66 -6.84 -6.69
C GLN A 184 12.38 -6.39 -7.98
N ALA A 185 11.80 -6.68 -9.14
CA ALA A 185 12.31 -6.19 -10.42
C ALA A 185 12.23 -4.66 -10.51
N GLY A 186 11.10 -4.05 -10.07
CA GLY A 186 10.95 -2.60 -10.00
C GLY A 186 11.96 -1.96 -9.06
N PHE A 187 12.11 -2.51 -7.86
CA PHE A 187 13.11 -2.05 -6.89
C PHE A 187 14.53 -2.12 -7.47
N ALA A 188 14.87 -3.27 -8.03
CA ALA A 188 16.18 -3.51 -8.61
C ALA A 188 16.53 -2.52 -9.74
N ALA A 189 15.54 -2.19 -10.58
CA ALA A 189 15.73 -1.28 -11.71
C ALA A 189 16.12 0.15 -11.29
N THR A 190 15.69 0.60 -10.10
CA THR A 190 15.95 1.96 -9.63
C THR A 190 16.99 2.06 -8.52
N TYR A 191 17.29 0.96 -7.84
CA TYR A 191 18.26 0.93 -6.75
C TYR A 191 19.66 0.51 -7.21
N TYR A 192 19.80 -0.63 -7.89
CA TYR A 192 21.11 -1.21 -8.20
C TYR A 192 21.96 -0.37 -9.18
N PRO A 193 21.42 0.40 -10.13
CA PRO A 193 22.26 1.25 -10.96
C PRO A 193 23.13 2.21 -10.16
N PHE A 194 22.68 2.63 -8.98
CA PHE A 194 23.38 3.57 -8.12
C PHE A 194 24.19 2.88 -7.01
N SER A 195 23.71 1.75 -6.47
CA SER A 195 24.38 1.03 -5.38
C SER A 195 25.73 0.40 -5.79
N LYS A 196 25.88 0.03 -7.06
CA LYS A 196 27.10 -0.59 -7.60
C LYS A 196 28.17 0.43 -8.01
N TYR A 197 27.83 1.70 -8.06
CA TYR A 197 28.76 2.75 -8.48
C TYR A 197 29.70 3.14 -7.34
N LYS A 198 30.55 2.19 -6.89
CA LYS A 198 31.73 2.52 -6.10
C LYS A 198 32.69 3.18 -7.06
N GLY A 199 32.75 4.52 -7.06
CA GLY A 199 33.68 5.26 -7.89
C GLY A 199 35.11 4.76 -7.69
N LYS A 200 35.75 4.38 -8.81
CA LYS A 200 37.19 4.26 -8.90
C LYS A 200 37.80 5.65 -8.82
#